data_8fc0e538740e8c20406cca6078d4b0fb
#
_entry.id   8fc0e538740e8c20406cca6078d4b0fb
#
_cell.length_a   1.000
_cell.length_b   1.000
_cell.length_c   1.000
_cell.angle_alpha   90.00
_cell.angle_beta   90.00
_cell.angle_gamma   90.00
#
_symmetry.space_group_name_H-M   'P 1'
#
loop_
_entity.id
_entity.type
_entity.pdbx_description
1 polymer ?
#
loop_
_entity_poly.entity_id
_entity_poly.type
_entity_poly.pdbx_seq_one_letter_code
_entity_poly.pdbx_strand_id
1 'polypeptide(L)'
;MRIESGRMLNDYIQPNKKQYCIPVFQRDYAWTSEQCEKLFEDIVLAFKKDREHFCGSFVYAPLPTRKQIDRYIIIDGQQRFTTLYILIKALADSATDESDKAELEKYLYNEDKFNRYGLDDKSKLKLKPVKTDNDQLQLLMAGKLDKMNKGKDGIIYHNYMLFRELIATFLAEDHDDSIMMIRDGMDSLICADIRLD
;
A
#
# COMPACT_ATOMS: atom_id res chain seq x y z
N MET A 1 -13.75 -19.51 9.79
CA MET A 1 -12.43 -18.88 9.97
C MET A 1 -11.38 -19.76 9.28
N ARG A 2 -10.61 -19.20 8.36
CA ARG A 2 -9.53 -19.87 7.63
C ARG A 2 -8.22 -19.18 8.00
N ILE A 3 -7.17 -19.95 8.25
CA ILE A 3 -5.83 -19.43 8.57
C ILE A 3 -4.87 -20.03 7.54
N GLU A 4 -4.21 -19.16 6.79
CA GLU A 4 -3.23 -19.54 5.78
C GLU A 4 -2.02 -18.60 5.84
N SER A 5 -0.99 -18.89 5.07
CA SER A 5 0.09 -17.95 4.79
C SER A 5 -0.24 -17.22 3.49
N GLY A 6 -0.13 -15.91 3.47
CA GLY A 6 -0.39 -15.08 2.29
C GLY A 6 0.72 -14.07 2.05
N ARG A 7 0.95 -13.72 0.78
CA ARG A 7 1.89 -12.68 0.37
C ARG A 7 1.17 -11.33 0.33
N MET A 8 1.67 -10.35 1.08
CA MET A 8 1.00 -9.05 1.22
C MET A 8 0.77 -8.36 -0.13
N LEU A 9 1.74 -8.38 -1.01
CA LEU A 9 1.62 -7.74 -2.30
C LEU A 9 0.72 -8.54 -3.25
N ASN A 10 1.05 -9.81 -3.51
CA ASN A 10 0.41 -10.61 -4.57
C ASN A 10 -1.00 -11.07 -4.23
N ASP A 11 -1.28 -11.45 -2.98
CA ASP A 11 -2.56 -12.03 -2.64
C ASP A 11 -3.61 -10.98 -2.25
N TYR A 12 -3.17 -9.82 -1.73
CA TYR A 12 -4.08 -8.79 -1.22
C TYR A 12 -4.05 -7.51 -2.02
N ILE A 13 -2.88 -6.93 -2.28
CA ILE A 13 -2.77 -5.61 -2.91
C ILE A 13 -2.89 -5.70 -4.44
N GLN A 14 -2.22 -6.67 -5.07
CA GLN A 14 -2.21 -6.82 -6.53
C GLN A 14 -3.58 -7.15 -7.15
N PRO A 15 -4.40 -8.07 -6.61
CA PRO A 15 -5.61 -8.51 -7.29
C PRO A 15 -6.52 -7.35 -7.66
N ASN A 16 -6.97 -7.35 -8.92
CA ASN A 16 -7.97 -6.39 -9.40
C ASN A 16 -9.36 -6.68 -8.81
N LYS A 17 -10.24 -5.68 -8.80
CA LYS A 17 -11.62 -5.75 -8.27
C LYS A 17 -11.70 -6.06 -6.77
N LYS A 18 -10.67 -5.70 -6.02
CA LYS A 18 -10.70 -5.76 -4.55
C LYS A 18 -10.61 -4.36 -3.95
N GLN A 19 -11.31 -4.15 -2.85
CA GLN A 19 -11.20 -2.93 -2.05
C GLN A 19 -11.17 -3.29 -0.57
N TYR A 20 -10.14 -2.84 0.12
CA TYR A 20 -10.00 -2.99 1.56
C TYR A 20 -10.44 -1.71 2.26
N CYS A 21 -11.34 -1.84 3.23
CA CYS A 21 -11.89 -0.73 4.00
C CYS A 21 -11.39 -0.80 5.44
N ILE A 22 -10.85 0.30 5.95
CA ILE A 22 -10.55 0.45 7.37
C ILE A 22 -11.77 1.09 8.03
N PRO A 23 -12.39 0.44 9.02
CA PRO A 23 -13.62 0.93 9.63
C PRO A 23 -13.34 2.11 10.59
N VAL A 24 -14.37 2.92 10.83
CA VAL A 24 -14.28 4.16 11.64
C VAL A 24 -13.96 3.93 13.12
N PHE A 25 -14.11 2.72 13.63
CA PHE A 25 -13.74 2.37 14.99
C PHE A 25 -12.26 1.95 15.14
N GLN A 26 -11.55 1.81 14.03
CA GLN A 26 -10.10 1.63 14.06
C GLN A 26 -9.42 2.99 14.26
N ARG A 27 -8.26 2.96 14.90
CA ARG A 27 -7.45 4.17 15.06
C ARG A 27 -6.97 4.71 13.72
N ASP A 28 -6.77 6.00 13.67
CA ASP A 28 -6.13 6.67 12.54
C ASP A 28 -4.72 6.11 12.29
N TYR A 29 -4.19 6.38 11.10
CA TYR A 29 -2.83 5.99 10.74
C TYR A 29 -1.82 6.71 11.63
N ALA A 30 -0.95 5.93 12.28
CA ALA A 30 -0.07 6.43 13.35
C ALA A 30 1.36 5.85 13.32
N TRP A 31 1.75 5.17 12.23
CA TRP A 31 3.12 4.68 12.12
C TRP A 31 4.11 5.83 12.05
N THR A 32 5.15 5.74 12.89
CA THR A 32 6.23 6.71 12.94
C THR A 32 7.24 6.48 11.81
N SER A 33 8.15 7.45 11.61
CA SER A 33 9.28 7.31 10.68
C SER A 33 10.10 6.06 10.97
N GLU A 34 10.42 5.78 12.22
CA GLU A 34 11.20 4.60 12.63
C GLU A 34 10.55 3.27 12.17
N GLN A 35 9.22 3.17 12.27
CA GLN A 35 8.49 1.99 11.82
C GLN A 35 8.49 1.87 10.29
N CYS A 36 8.42 2.98 9.58
CA CYS A 36 8.50 3.03 8.13
C CYS A 36 9.89 2.70 7.62
N GLU A 37 10.94 3.27 8.23
CA GLU A 37 12.35 2.97 7.94
C GLU A 37 12.62 1.47 8.15
N LYS A 38 12.20 0.93 9.30
CA LYS A 38 12.37 -0.49 9.59
C LYS A 38 11.68 -1.39 8.57
N LEU A 39 10.46 -1.07 8.15
CA LEU A 39 9.77 -1.82 7.11
C LEU A 39 10.53 -1.75 5.77
N PHE A 40 11.05 -0.58 5.41
CA PHE A 40 11.80 -0.40 4.18
C PHE A 40 13.11 -1.21 4.19
N GLU A 41 13.85 -1.16 5.30
CA GLU A 41 15.05 -1.99 5.51
C GLU A 41 14.75 -3.48 5.40
N ASP A 42 13.67 -3.95 6.02
CA ASP A 42 13.25 -5.35 5.98
C ASP A 42 12.90 -5.79 4.55
N ILE A 43 12.27 -4.92 3.75
CA ILE A 43 11.96 -5.14 2.33
C ILE A 43 13.26 -5.26 1.52
N VAL A 44 14.17 -4.31 1.64
CA VAL A 44 15.45 -4.32 0.93
C VAL A 44 16.27 -5.55 1.33
N LEU A 45 16.29 -5.90 2.62
CA LEU A 45 17.00 -7.06 3.12
C LEU A 45 16.40 -8.38 2.62
N ALA A 46 15.06 -8.47 2.52
CA ALA A 46 14.37 -9.63 1.99
C ALA A 46 14.75 -9.85 0.52
N PHE A 47 14.81 -8.80 -0.29
CA PHE A 47 15.28 -8.85 -1.66
C PHE A 47 16.74 -9.29 -1.74
N LYS A 48 17.66 -8.57 -1.05
CA LYS A 48 19.12 -8.83 -1.10
C LYS A 48 19.50 -10.25 -0.64
N LYS A 49 18.68 -10.86 0.24
CA LYS A 49 18.92 -12.22 0.77
C LYS A 49 18.07 -13.30 0.11
N ASP A 50 17.23 -12.95 -0.85
CA ASP A 50 16.28 -13.85 -1.51
C ASP A 50 15.53 -14.75 -0.51
N ARG A 51 14.86 -14.10 0.47
CA ARG A 51 14.14 -14.81 1.51
C ARG A 51 12.84 -14.13 1.90
N GLU A 52 11.88 -14.93 2.31
CA GLU A 52 10.63 -14.43 2.85
C GLU A 52 10.85 -13.71 4.20
N HIS A 53 10.07 -12.65 4.41
CA HIS A 53 10.03 -11.90 5.66
C HIS A 53 8.61 -11.92 6.24
N PHE A 54 8.48 -12.47 7.45
CA PHE A 54 7.19 -12.50 8.12
C PHE A 54 6.85 -11.12 8.69
N CYS A 55 5.76 -10.54 8.21
CA CYS A 55 5.34 -9.20 8.58
C CYS A 55 4.12 -9.16 9.53
N GLY A 56 3.75 -10.28 10.19
CA GLY A 56 2.67 -10.36 11.18
C GLY A 56 1.35 -10.87 10.61
N SER A 57 0.24 -10.66 11.33
CA SER A 57 -1.10 -11.09 10.91
C SER A 57 -1.78 -10.07 10.01
N PHE A 58 -2.66 -10.56 9.13
CA PHE A 58 -3.61 -9.79 8.36
C PHE A 58 -5.00 -10.40 8.54
N VAL A 59 -5.87 -9.70 9.29
CA VAL A 59 -7.21 -10.18 9.63
C VAL A 59 -8.24 -9.33 8.91
N TYR A 60 -9.13 -9.98 8.16
CA TYR A 60 -10.17 -9.29 7.41
C TYR A 60 -11.45 -10.12 7.28
N ALA A 61 -12.56 -9.46 6.95
CA ALA A 61 -13.85 -10.08 6.71
C ALA A 61 -14.51 -9.52 5.43
N PRO A 62 -15.33 -10.31 4.73
CA PRO A 62 -16.02 -9.83 3.53
C PRO A 62 -17.07 -8.77 3.87
N LEU A 63 -17.23 -7.81 2.97
CA LEU A 63 -18.33 -6.85 2.94
C LEU A 63 -19.17 -7.08 1.68
N PRO A 64 -20.42 -6.59 1.62
CA PRO A 64 -21.21 -6.67 0.41
C PRO A 64 -20.47 -6.08 -0.81
N THR A 65 -20.42 -6.84 -1.89
CA THR A 65 -19.84 -6.43 -3.18
C THR A 65 -20.54 -5.17 -3.69
N ARG A 66 -19.77 -4.21 -4.21
CA ARG A 66 -20.31 -2.97 -4.80
C ARG A 66 -19.68 -2.73 -6.17
N LYS A 67 -20.52 -2.50 -7.18
CA LYS A 67 -20.06 -2.25 -8.57
C LYS A 67 -19.06 -3.32 -9.05
N GLN A 68 -19.32 -4.58 -8.74
CA GLN A 68 -18.45 -5.73 -9.05
C GLN A 68 -17.05 -5.67 -8.42
N ILE A 69 -16.88 -4.84 -7.38
CA ILE A 69 -15.70 -4.81 -6.53
C ILE A 69 -15.99 -5.61 -5.27
N ASP A 70 -15.18 -6.63 -5.01
CA ASP A 70 -15.20 -7.39 -3.77
C ASP A 70 -14.59 -6.54 -2.67
N ARG A 71 -15.35 -6.35 -1.61
CA ARG A 71 -14.95 -5.46 -0.52
C ARG A 71 -14.67 -6.26 0.74
N TYR A 72 -13.66 -5.83 1.44
CA TYR A 72 -13.25 -6.42 2.70
C TYR A 72 -13.06 -5.35 3.76
N ILE A 73 -13.41 -5.66 5.00
CA ILE A 73 -13.07 -4.83 6.15
C ILE A 73 -11.81 -5.36 6.79
N ILE A 74 -10.82 -4.49 7.03
CA ILE A 74 -9.60 -4.86 7.75
C ILE A 74 -9.89 -4.79 9.25
N ILE A 75 -9.59 -5.87 9.95
CA ILE A 75 -9.77 -6.01 11.41
C ILE A 75 -8.43 -5.87 12.12
N ASP A 76 -7.35 -6.41 11.54
CA ASP A 76 -5.99 -6.21 12.01
C ASP A 76 -5.00 -6.12 10.83
N GLY A 77 -3.90 -5.41 11.04
CA GLY A 77 -2.89 -5.15 10.01
C GLY A 77 -3.10 -3.84 9.23
N GLN A 78 -4.09 -3.00 9.60
CA GLN A 78 -4.42 -1.76 8.86
C GLN A 78 -3.24 -0.78 8.77
N GLN A 79 -2.44 -0.62 9.82
CA GLN A 79 -1.30 0.30 9.82
C GLN A 79 -0.27 -0.12 8.75
N ARG A 80 0.09 -1.39 8.74
CA ARG A 80 1.04 -1.96 7.78
C ARG A 80 0.50 -1.89 6.35
N PHE A 81 -0.77 -2.22 6.15
CA PHE A 81 -1.41 -2.17 4.85
C PHE A 81 -1.40 -0.72 4.30
N THR A 82 -1.73 0.27 5.14
CA THR A 82 -1.68 1.69 4.77
C THR A 82 -0.25 2.12 4.45
N THR A 83 0.75 1.68 5.23
CA THR A 83 2.16 2.02 5.00
C THR A 83 2.66 1.45 3.66
N LEU A 84 2.34 0.19 3.36
CA LEU A 84 2.69 -0.41 2.05
C LEU A 84 2.03 0.36 0.90
N TYR A 85 0.79 0.81 1.07
CA TYR A 85 0.08 1.59 0.08
C TYR A 85 0.73 2.96 -0.18
N ILE A 86 1.22 3.64 0.88
CA ILE A 86 2.00 4.88 0.78
C ILE A 86 3.35 4.63 0.10
N LEU A 87 4.05 3.55 0.45
CA LEU A 87 5.31 3.16 -0.16
C LEU A 87 5.16 2.88 -1.66
N ILE A 88 4.13 2.13 -2.07
CA ILE A 88 3.86 1.88 -3.50
C ILE A 88 3.63 3.19 -4.26
N LYS A 89 2.89 4.14 -3.66
CA LYS A 89 2.71 5.46 -4.27
C LYS A 89 4.03 6.21 -4.40
N ALA A 90 4.89 6.16 -3.38
CA ALA A 90 6.22 6.77 -3.45
C ALA A 90 7.10 6.11 -4.52
N LEU A 91 7.03 4.78 -4.68
CA LEU A 91 7.72 4.05 -5.75
C LEU A 91 7.22 4.49 -7.14
N ALA A 92 5.90 4.51 -7.35
CA ALA A 92 5.31 4.91 -8.63
C ALA A 92 5.69 6.36 -9.02
N ASP A 93 5.72 7.27 -8.02
CA ASP A 93 6.12 8.67 -8.26
C ASP A 93 7.64 8.85 -8.41
N SER A 94 8.45 7.87 -8.01
CA SER A 94 9.91 7.87 -8.19
C SER A 94 10.33 7.16 -9.48
N ALA A 95 9.44 6.37 -10.09
CA ALA A 95 9.75 5.67 -11.32
C ALA A 95 10.00 6.65 -12.47
N THR A 96 11.12 6.47 -13.16
CA THR A 96 11.48 7.23 -14.36
C THR A 96 11.02 6.54 -15.64
N ASP A 97 10.83 5.23 -15.60
CA ASP A 97 10.27 4.44 -16.68
C ASP A 97 8.75 4.35 -16.57
N GLU A 98 8.05 4.65 -17.67
CA GLU A 98 6.57 4.65 -17.70
C GLU A 98 5.97 3.24 -17.57
N SER A 99 6.70 2.17 -17.93
CA SER A 99 6.22 0.80 -17.76
C SER A 99 6.26 0.37 -16.30
N ASP A 100 7.33 0.71 -15.58
CA ASP A 100 7.48 0.46 -14.14
C ASP A 100 6.41 1.22 -13.34
N LYS A 101 6.22 2.50 -13.69
CA LYS A 101 5.16 3.31 -13.10
C LYS A 101 3.78 2.72 -13.33
N ALA A 102 3.46 2.33 -14.55
CA ALA A 102 2.18 1.71 -14.89
C ALA A 102 1.97 0.37 -14.17
N GLU A 103 3.04 -0.40 -13.97
CA GLU A 103 2.98 -1.64 -13.18
C GLU A 103 2.70 -1.34 -11.71
N LEU A 104 3.40 -0.39 -11.09
CA LEU A 104 3.21 0.00 -9.70
C LEU A 104 1.81 0.59 -9.46
N GLU A 105 1.27 1.35 -10.39
CA GLU A 105 -0.09 1.89 -10.29
C GLU A 105 -1.18 0.80 -10.25
N LYS A 106 -0.96 -0.38 -10.83
CA LYS A 106 -1.90 -1.52 -10.73
C LYS A 106 -2.10 -2.00 -9.30
N TYR A 107 -1.13 -1.76 -8.41
CA TYR A 107 -1.27 -2.09 -6.99
C TYR A 107 -2.16 -1.07 -6.25
N LEU A 108 -2.23 0.17 -6.73
CA LEU A 108 -2.99 1.25 -6.10
C LEU A 108 -4.45 1.30 -6.56
N TYR A 109 -4.71 0.97 -7.83
CA TYR A 109 -6.00 1.19 -8.45
C TYR A 109 -6.61 -0.09 -9.01
N ASN A 110 -7.94 -0.19 -8.89
CA ASN A 110 -8.73 -1.15 -9.64
C ASN A 110 -8.89 -0.67 -11.08
N GLU A 111 -8.50 -1.49 -12.03
CA GLU A 111 -8.62 -1.16 -13.46
C GLU A 111 -10.06 -1.30 -13.93
N ASP A 112 -10.54 -0.29 -14.63
CA ASP A 112 -11.82 -0.31 -15.39
C ASP A 112 -11.56 0.23 -16.80
N LYS A 113 -10.74 -0.52 -17.57
CA LYS A 113 -10.24 -0.11 -18.91
C LYS A 113 -11.33 0.32 -19.89
N PHE A 114 -12.56 -0.12 -19.68
CA PHE A 114 -13.68 0.15 -20.59
C PHE A 114 -14.82 0.87 -19.90
N ASN A 115 -14.61 1.41 -18.71
CA ASN A 115 -15.66 2.03 -17.88
C ASN A 115 -16.91 1.13 -17.70
N ARG A 116 -16.72 -0.20 -17.74
CA ARG A 116 -17.81 -1.17 -17.66
C ARG A 116 -18.49 -1.21 -16.31
N TYR A 117 -17.74 -0.83 -15.26
CA TYR A 117 -18.20 -0.89 -13.87
C TYR A 117 -18.64 0.46 -13.35
N GLY A 118 -18.41 1.54 -14.12
CA GLY A 118 -18.71 2.92 -13.71
C GLY A 118 -18.04 3.28 -12.41
N LEU A 119 -16.75 2.93 -12.26
CA LEU A 119 -15.99 3.23 -11.05
C LEU A 119 -15.73 4.73 -10.98
N ASP A 120 -16.21 5.36 -9.92
CA ASP A 120 -15.76 6.71 -9.53
C ASP A 120 -14.35 6.63 -8.94
N ASP A 121 -13.66 7.77 -8.80
CA ASP A 121 -12.29 7.84 -8.31
C ASP A 121 -12.12 7.20 -6.91
N LYS A 122 -13.16 7.25 -6.08
CA LYS A 122 -13.17 6.63 -4.75
C LYS A 122 -13.28 5.11 -4.80
N SER A 123 -13.95 4.56 -5.82
CA SER A 123 -14.11 3.12 -6.02
C SER A 123 -12.91 2.51 -6.74
N LYS A 124 -12.11 3.32 -7.44
CA LYS A 124 -10.88 2.86 -8.07
C LYS A 124 -9.79 2.52 -7.07
N LEU A 125 -9.68 3.25 -5.94
CA LEU A 125 -8.66 2.98 -4.93
C LEU A 125 -8.91 1.62 -4.26
N LYS A 126 -7.88 0.81 -4.15
CA LYS A 126 -7.94 -0.51 -3.49
C LYS A 126 -7.95 -0.40 -1.97
N LEU A 127 -7.45 0.70 -1.40
CA LEU A 127 -7.52 1.00 0.03
C LEU A 127 -8.45 2.19 0.28
N LYS A 128 -9.37 2.01 1.24
CA LYS A 128 -10.26 3.05 1.75
C LYS A 128 -10.09 3.16 3.27
N PRO A 129 -9.25 4.09 3.77
CA PRO A 129 -9.05 4.31 5.20
C PRO A 129 -10.27 4.93 5.90
N VAL A 130 -10.16 5.14 7.22
CA VAL A 130 -11.06 5.97 8.00
C VAL A 130 -11.09 7.40 7.44
N LYS A 131 -12.14 8.17 7.76
CA LYS A 131 -12.45 9.44 7.10
C LYS A 131 -11.29 10.43 7.07
N THR A 132 -10.61 10.66 8.19
CA THR A 132 -9.50 11.63 8.30
C THR A 132 -8.32 11.24 7.40
N ASP A 133 -7.87 10.00 7.50
CA ASP A 133 -6.79 9.46 6.66
C ASP A 133 -7.18 9.36 5.20
N ASN A 134 -8.47 9.08 4.92
CA ASN A 134 -8.96 8.95 3.55
C ASN A 134 -8.83 10.26 2.76
N ASP A 135 -9.09 11.41 3.38
CA ASP A 135 -8.96 12.70 2.73
C ASP A 135 -7.48 12.99 2.39
N GLN A 136 -6.56 12.72 3.33
CA GLN A 136 -5.12 12.84 3.09
C GLN A 136 -4.62 11.85 2.04
N LEU A 137 -5.05 10.59 2.10
CA LEU A 137 -4.67 9.58 1.11
C LEU A 137 -5.19 9.93 -0.30
N GLN A 138 -6.40 10.45 -0.42
CA GLN A 138 -6.94 10.90 -1.71
C GLN A 138 -6.15 12.07 -2.30
N LEU A 139 -5.72 13.03 -1.47
CA LEU A 139 -4.85 14.13 -1.90
C LEU A 139 -3.50 13.59 -2.39
N LEU A 140 -2.92 12.63 -1.66
CA LEU A 140 -1.68 11.96 -2.04
C LEU A 140 -1.83 11.24 -3.40
N MET A 141 -2.88 10.43 -3.55
CA MET A 141 -3.13 9.68 -4.79
C MET A 141 -3.38 10.61 -6.00
N ALA A 142 -3.96 11.78 -5.75
CA ALA A 142 -4.18 12.79 -6.79
C ALA A 142 -2.95 13.68 -7.07
N GLY A 143 -1.81 13.44 -6.40
CA GLY A 143 -0.59 14.26 -6.54
C GLY A 143 -0.71 15.69 -5.98
N LYS A 144 -1.72 15.95 -5.14
CA LYS A 144 -2.01 17.29 -4.58
C LYS A 144 -1.28 17.52 -3.25
N LEU A 145 0.06 17.36 -3.27
CA LEU A 145 0.90 17.47 -2.07
C LEU A 145 0.87 18.86 -1.43
N ASP A 146 0.58 19.92 -2.21
CA ASP A 146 0.42 21.28 -1.75
C ASP A 146 -0.79 21.46 -0.81
N LYS A 147 -1.81 20.60 -0.95
CA LYS A 147 -3.05 20.61 -0.18
C LYS A 147 -3.04 19.67 1.02
N MET A 148 -2.01 18.84 1.16
CA MET A 148 -1.90 17.92 2.28
C MET A 148 -1.54 18.64 3.58
N ASN A 149 -1.94 18.03 4.71
CA ASN A 149 -1.49 18.48 6.02
C ASN A 149 0.01 18.19 6.18
N LYS A 150 0.80 19.26 6.36
CA LYS A 150 2.27 19.23 6.57
C LYS A 150 2.64 19.53 8.03
N GLY A 151 1.67 19.73 8.89
CA GLY A 151 1.88 19.91 10.33
C GLY A 151 2.27 18.59 11.02
N LYS A 152 2.47 18.65 12.33
CA LYS A 152 2.88 17.47 13.12
C LYS A 152 1.96 16.26 12.95
N ASP A 153 0.68 16.49 12.69
CA ASP A 153 -0.34 15.45 12.52
C ASP A 153 -0.44 14.96 11.06
N GLY A 154 0.38 15.50 10.15
CA GLY A 154 0.42 15.14 8.73
C GLY A 154 1.20 13.85 8.46
N ILE A 155 0.95 12.78 9.23
CA ILE A 155 1.75 11.55 9.24
C ILE A 155 1.83 10.89 7.84
N ILE A 156 0.74 10.87 7.09
CA ILE A 156 0.72 10.31 5.73
C ILE A 156 1.67 11.09 4.80
N TYR A 157 1.66 12.43 4.88
CA TYR A 157 2.57 13.27 4.09
C TYR A 157 4.04 13.03 4.48
N HIS A 158 4.34 13.02 5.78
CA HIS A 158 5.70 12.84 6.27
C HIS A 158 6.27 11.47 5.90
N ASN A 159 5.48 10.40 6.07
CA ASN A 159 5.90 9.05 5.70
C ASN A 159 6.05 8.87 4.19
N TYR A 160 5.21 9.52 3.38
CA TYR A 160 5.40 9.53 1.93
C TYR A 160 6.71 10.23 1.54
N MET A 161 7.03 11.39 2.14
CA MET A 161 8.28 12.10 1.86
C MET A 161 9.49 11.28 2.32
N LEU A 162 9.41 10.65 3.49
CA LEU A 162 10.44 9.74 3.98
C LEU A 162 10.70 8.59 2.98
N PHE A 163 9.66 7.93 2.49
CA PHE A 163 9.84 6.87 1.48
C PHE A 163 10.47 7.39 0.20
N ARG A 164 10.12 8.60 -0.26
CA ARG A 164 10.77 9.22 -1.42
C ARG A 164 12.27 9.41 -1.20
N GLU A 165 12.68 9.80 0.01
CA GLU A 165 14.07 9.98 0.40
C GLU A 165 14.80 8.61 0.49
N LEU A 166 14.20 7.61 1.14
CA LEU A 166 14.77 6.26 1.26
C LEU A 166 14.94 5.60 -0.12
N ILE A 167 13.97 5.75 -1.01
CA ILE A 167 14.05 5.25 -2.39
C ILE A 167 15.19 5.94 -3.14
N ALA A 168 15.30 7.26 -3.04
CA ALA A 168 16.37 8.02 -3.71
C ALA A 168 17.76 7.62 -3.18
N THR A 169 17.90 7.39 -1.87
CA THR A 169 19.12 6.91 -1.25
C THR A 169 19.49 5.51 -1.76
N PHE A 170 18.52 4.58 -1.76
CA PHE A 170 18.72 3.23 -2.26
C PHE A 170 19.21 3.22 -3.72
N LEU A 171 18.57 3.99 -4.59
CA LEU A 171 18.93 4.08 -6.01
C LEU A 171 20.29 4.77 -6.26
N ALA A 172 20.80 5.51 -5.28
CA ALA A 172 22.11 6.17 -5.35
C ALA A 172 23.26 5.31 -4.83
N GLU A 173 23.00 4.24 -4.06
CA GLU A 173 24.02 3.36 -3.49
C GLU A 173 24.68 2.47 -4.54
N ASP A 174 23.94 1.95 -5.50
CA ASP A 174 24.45 1.12 -6.58
C ASP A 174 23.77 1.50 -7.91
N HIS A 175 24.57 1.61 -8.98
CA HIS A 175 24.07 1.94 -10.33
C HIS A 175 23.17 0.84 -10.94
N ASP A 176 23.29 -0.40 -10.45
CA ASP A 176 22.48 -1.53 -10.87
C ASP A 176 21.15 -1.63 -10.08
N ASP A 177 21.00 -0.85 -9.00
CA ASP A 177 19.77 -0.82 -8.22
C ASP A 177 18.61 -0.21 -9.01
N SER A 178 17.46 -0.86 -8.97
CA SER A 178 16.24 -0.40 -9.61
C SER A 178 15.06 -0.34 -8.64
N ILE A 179 14.10 0.48 -8.97
CA ILE A 179 12.87 0.63 -8.19
C ILE A 179 12.08 -0.67 -8.07
N MET A 180 12.19 -1.53 -9.09
CA MET A 180 11.53 -2.83 -9.12
C MET A 180 12.15 -3.84 -8.14
N MET A 181 13.42 -3.67 -7.73
CA MET A 181 14.02 -4.47 -6.67
C MET A 181 13.33 -4.26 -5.32
N ILE A 182 12.90 -3.04 -5.03
CA ILE A 182 12.11 -2.75 -3.82
C ILE A 182 10.74 -3.42 -3.93
N ARG A 183 10.07 -3.36 -5.10
CA ARG A 183 8.82 -4.06 -5.35
C ARG A 183 8.97 -5.57 -5.17
N ASP A 184 10.05 -6.17 -5.66
CA ASP A 184 10.33 -7.59 -5.51
C ASP A 184 10.57 -7.98 -4.04
N GLY A 185 11.24 -7.11 -3.28
CA GLY A 185 11.37 -7.26 -1.83
C GLY A 185 10.02 -7.20 -1.10
N MET A 186 9.10 -6.34 -1.53
CA MET A 186 7.73 -6.30 -1.00
C MET A 186 6.96 -7.59 -1.29
N ASP A 187 7.24 -8.26 -2.39
CA ASP A 187 6.64 -9.55 -2.76
C ASP A 187 7.07 -10.69 -1.83
N SER A 188 8.21 -10.52 -1.18
CA SER A 188 8.72 -11.44 -0.18
C SER A 188 8.10 -11.28 1.21
N LEU A 189 7.23 -10.26 1.41
CA LEU A 189 6.52 -10.06 2.68
C LEU A 189 5.36 -11.06 2.82
N ILE A 190 5.47 -11.96 3.80
CA ILE A 190 4.42 -12.92 4.13
C ILE A 190 3.69 -12.54 5.42
N CYS A 191 2.41 -12.88 5.49
CA CYS A 191 1.59 -12.68 6.68
C CYS A 191 0.81 -13.94 7.04
N ALA A 192 0.40 -14.05 8.31
CA ALA A 192 -0.64 -14.99 8.69
C ALA A 192 -1.99 -14.43 8.22
N ASP A 193 -2.58 -15.05 7.20
CA ASP A 193 -3.88 -14.69 6.63
C ASP A 193 -5.00 -15.26 7.47
N ILE A 194 -5.85 -14.41 8.01
CA ILE A 194 -7.00 -14.79 8.82
C ILE A 194 -8.25 -14.15 8.22
N ARG A 195 -9.00 -14.94 7.46
CA ARG A 195 -10.30 -14.53 6.96
C ARG A 195 -11.40 -14.96 7.91
N LEU A 196 -12.19 -14.00 8.36
CA LEU A 196 -13.42 -14.22 9.10
C LEU A 196 -14.60 -14.33 8.13
N ASP A 197 -15.58 -15.16 8.48
CA ASP A 197 -16.80 -15.36 7.69
C ASP A 197 -17.85 -14.30 8.02
#